data_0e2cc63d3c7c31b3e5cd013f548ec940
#
_entry.id   0e2cc63d3c7c31b3e5cd013f548ec940
#
_cell.length_a   1.000
_cell.length_b   1.000
_cell.length_c   1.000
_cell.angle_alpha   90.00
_cell.angle_beta   90.00
_cell.angle_gamma   90.00
#
_symmetry.space_group_name_H-M   'P 1'
#
loop_
_entity.id
_entity.type
_entity.pdbx_description
1 polymer ?
#
loop_
_entity_poly.entity_id
_entity_poly.type
_entity_poly.pdbx_seq_one_letter_code
_entity_poly.pdbx_strand_id
1 'polypeptide(L)'
;IPSWMLILLKRILELSGKKNISEVWPNLELYMHGGINFEPYRKQFEDLIPSHRMNYLEGYNASEGFLAIQDKSPSKGMLLMLDYGIFYEFIDMKGYKEGKQDAIDLSAVKLNRSYALVITTNGGLWRYLIGDVIQFTSLDPFRIRILGRTKSCINTFGEELMVHNTDSAINKSCEKYNCSISDYTVAPIF
;
A
#
# COMPACT_ATOMS: atom_id res chain seq x y z
N ILE A 1 -5.81 -8.85 -0.18
CA ILE A 1 -5.94 -7.91 -1.32
C ILE A 1 -7.39 -7.44 -1.37
N PRO A 2 -7.66 -6.11 -1.32
CA PRO A 2 -9.01 -5.54 -1.27
C PRO A 2 -9.95 -6.00 -2.39
N SER A 3 -9.53 -5.99 -3.64
CA SER A 3 -10.37 -6.38 -4.77
C SER A 3 -10.92 -7.81 -4.65
N TRP A 4 -10.09 -8.75 -4.19
CA TRP A 4 -10.52 -10.14 -3.97
C TRP A 4 -11.50 -10.28 -2.80
N MET A 5 -11.27 -9.50 -1.74
CA MET A 5 -12.18 -9.49 -0.59
C MET A 5 -13.56 -8.98 -0.97
N LEU A 6 -13.67 -7.96 -1.84
CA LEU A 6 -14.96 -7.49 -2.33
C LEU A 6 -15.76 -8.60 -3.05
N ILE A 7 -15.10 -9.43 -3.86
CA ILE A 7 -15.73 -10.57 -4.54
C ILE A 7 -16.29 -11.54 -3.50
N LEU A 8 -15.49 -11.87 -2.48
CA LEU A 8 -15.88 -12.76 -1.41
C LEU A 8 -17.07 -12.21 -0.61
N LEU A 9 -17.00 -10.93 -0.20
CA LEU A 9 -18.08 -10.29 0.56
C LEU A 9 -19.40 -10.24 -0.22
N LYS A 10 -19.36 -9.88 -1.50
CA LYS A 10 -20.53 -9.92 -2.38
C LYS A 10 -21.12 -11.32 -2.47
N ARG A 11 -20.28 -12.34 -2.62
CA ARG A 11 -20.73 -13.74 -2.69
C ARG A 11 -21.38 -14.22 -1.37
N ILE A 12 -20.85 -13.78 -0.22
CA ILE A 12 -21.45 -14.06 1.09
C ILE A 12 -22.85 -13.47 1.19
N LEU A 13 -23.04 -12.22 0.73
CA LEU A 13 -24.37 -11.59 0.74
C LEU A 13 -25.37 -12.32 -0.17
N GLU A 14 -24.95 -12.72 -1.37
CA GLU A 14 -25.80 -13.53 -2.26
C GLU A 14 -26.24 -14.84 -1.60
N LEU A 15 -25.32 -15.57 -0.95
CA LEU A 15 -25.61 -16.86 -0.33
C LEU A 15 -26.42 -16.74 0.96
N SER A 16 -26.19 -15.70 1.74
CA SER A 16 -26.87 -15.48 3.02
C SER A 16 -28.24 -14.82 2.89
N GLY A 17 -28.52 -14.17 1.76
CA GLY A 17 -29.71 -13.36 1.56
C GLY A 17 -29.77 -12.10 2.43
N LYS A 18 -28.65 -11.73 3.08
CA LYS A 18 -28.55 -10.53 3.92
C LYS A 18 -28.29 -9.28 3.09
N LYS A 19 -28.65 -8.12 3.65
CA LYS A 19 -28.49 -6.82 2.94
C LYS A 19 -27.07 -6.29 3.01
N ASN A 20 -26.36 -6.58 4.10
CA ASN A 20 -24.99 -6.10 4.33
C ASN A 20 -24.21 -7.08 5.23
N ILE A 21 -22.91 -6.93 5.28
CA ILE A 21 -22.02 -7.81 6.04
C ILE A 21 -22.20 -7.67 7.56
N SER A 22 -22.61 -6.51 8.05
CA SER A 22 -22.87 -6.32 9.49
C SER A 22 -24.05 -7.18 9.99
N GLU A 23 -24.96 -7.59 9.10
CA GLU A 23 -26.02 -8.55 9.44
C GLU A 23 -25.52 -10.01 9.47
N VAL A 24 -24.42 -10.31 8.76
CA VAL A 24 -23.77 -11.63 8.76
C VAL A 24 -22.80 -11.73 9.93
N TRP A 25 -21.99 -10.70 10.12
CA TRP A 25 -20.96 -10.60 11.16
C TRP A 25 -21.11 -9.32 11.99
N PRO A 26 -22.03 -9.32 12.98
CA PRO A 26 -22.38 -8.11 13.73
C PRO A 26 -21.24 -7.56 14.61
N ASN A 27 -20.23 -8.38 14.88
CA ASN A 27 -19.06 -8.01 15.69
C ASN A 27 -17.80 -7.75 14.87
N LEU A 28 -17.93 -7.57 13.55
CA LEU A 28 -16.81 -7.21 12.70
C LEU A 28 -16.42 -5.74 12.94
N GLU A 29 -15.18 -5.51 13.37
CA GLU A 29 -14.67 -4.18 13.75
C GLU A 29 -13.37 -3.81 13.05
N LEU A 30 -12.68 -4.77 12.41
CA LEU A 30 -11.40 -4.54 11.78
C LEU A 30 -11.25 -5.30 10.48
N TYR A 31 -10.80 -4.60 9.45
CA TYR A 31 -10.27 -5.18 8.24
C TYR A 31 -8.80 -4.73 8.07
N MET A 32 -7.88 -5.67 8.23
CA MET A 32 -6.48 -5.45 7.87
C MET A 32 -6.29 -5.78 6.39
N HIS A 33 -5.71 -4.86 5.67
CA HIS A 33 -5.47 -4.99 4.23
C HIS A 33 -4.03 -4.65 3.86
N GLY A 34 -3.63 -4.99 2.64
CA GLY A 34 -2.31 -4.69 2.09
C GLY A 34 -2.18 -5.25 0.68
N GLY A 35 -1.01 -5.06 0.10
CA GLY A 35 -0.66 -5.53 -1.23
C GLY A 35 -1.03 -4.57 -2.36
N ILE A 36 -2.10 -3.81 -2.22
CA ILE A 36 -2.52 -2.73 -3.13
C ILE A 36 -3.13 -1.58 -2.33
N ASN A 37 -3.16 -0.40 -2.93
CA ASN A 37 -3.82 0.76 -2.33
C ASN A 37 -5.31 0.49 -2.06
N PHE A 38 -5.78 0.82 -0.86
CA PHE A 38 -7.15 0.57 -0.43
C PHE A 38 -8.14 1.65 -0.88
N GLU A 39 -7.68 2.88 -1.06
CA GLU A 39 -8.55 4.04 -1.28
C GLU A 39 -9.53 3.87 -2.45
N PRO A 40 -9.17 3.29 -3.63
CA PRO A 40 -10.12 3.05 -4.72
C PRO A 40 -11.30 2.14 -4.34
N TYR A 41 -11.14 1.35 -3.31
CA TYR A 41 -12.11 0.34 -2.87
C TYR A 41 -12.88 0.75 -1.61
N ARG A 42 -12.41 1.75 -0.87
CA ARG A 42 -12.91 2.17 0.45
C ARG A 42 -14.43 2.31 0.47
N LYS A 43 -14.99 3.07 -0.45
CA LYS A 43 -16.43 3.31 -0.50
C LYS A 43 -17.24 2.02 -0.66
N GLN A 44 -16.78 1.08 -1.48
CA GLN A 44 -17.46 -0.21 -1.64
C GLN A 44 -17.45 -1.03 -0.35
N PHE A 45 -16.35 -0.99 0.42
CA PHE A 45 -16.30 -1.65 1.73
C PHE A 45 -17.25 -0.98 2.72
N GLU A 46 -17.30 0.33 2.79
CA GLU A 46 -18.21 1.09 3.67
C GLU A 46 -19.67 0.83 3.33
N ASP A 47 -20.01 0.71 2.06
CA ASP A 47 -21.37 0.35 1.61
C ASP A 47 -21.75 -1.10 1.98
N LEU A 48 -20.80 -2.04 1.87
CA LEU A 48 -21.03 -3.45 2.22
C LEU A 48 -21.01 -3.69 3.73
N ILE A 49 -20.27 -2.89 4.49
CA ILE A 49 -20.09 -3.00 5.95
C ILE A 49 -20.48 -1.68 6.61
N PRO A 50 -21.75 -1.30 6.64
CA PRO A 50 -22.20 0.00 7.14
C PRO A 50 -22.16 0.03 8.68
N SER A 51 -20.97 -0.02 9.27
CA SER A 51 -20.72 0.00 10.70
C SER A 51 -19.79 1.13 11.09
N HIS A 52 -20.21 2.00 12.00
CA HIS A 52 -19.37 3.07 12.56
C HIS A 52 -18.20 2.56 13.43
N ARG A 53 -18.23 1.27 13.82
CA ARG A 53 -17.15 0.61 14.57
C ARG A 53 -16.09 0.01 13.66
N MET A 54 -16.33 -0.01 12.33
CA MET A 54 -15.42 -0.63 11.39
C MET A 54 -14.16 0.20 11.19
N ASN A 55 -13.02 -0.45 11.35
CA ASN A 55 -11.69 0.12 11.12
C ASN A 55 -11.02 -0.55 9.94
N TYR A 56 -10.33 0.24 9.13
CA TYR A 56 -9.55 -0.23 7.98
C TYR A 56 -8.09 0.14 8.22
N LEU A 57 -7.23 -0.87 8.40
CA LEU A 57 -5.82 -0.68 8.70
C LEU A 57 -4.94 -1.32 7.62
N GLU A 58 -3.97 -0.55 7.16
CA GLU A 58 -2.99 -1.01 6.18
C GLU A 58 -1.81 -1.69 6.87
N GLY A 59 -1.35 -2.81 6.28
CA GLY A 59 -0.15 -3.51 6.69
C GLY A 59 0.77 -3.78 5.50
N TYR A 60 2.06 -3.52 5.69
CA TYR A 60 3.10 -3.88 4.74
C TYR A 60 3.73 -5.20 5.16
N ASN A 61 3.10 -6.27 4.70
CA ASN A 61 3.55 -7.64 4.90
C ASN A 61 4.04 -8.20 3.55
N ALA A 62 5.31 -8.49 3.46
CA ALA A 62 5.95 -9.13 2.33
C ALA A 62 6.35 -10.58 2.70
N SER A 63 6.70 -11.39 1.71
CA SER A 63 7.21 -12.75 1.96
C SER A 63 8.50 -12.73 2.79
N GLU A 64 9.26 -11.65 2.68
CA GLU A 64 10.54 -11.41 3.33
C GLU A 64 10.41 -10.96 4.79
N GLY A 65 9.24 -10.45 5.19
CA GLY A 65 9.01 -9.99 6.56
C GLY A 65 7.84 -9.04 6.70
N PHE A 66 7.48 -8.76 7.95
CA PHE A 66 6.49 -7.76 8.32
C PHE A 66 7.19 -6.42 8.52
N LEU A 67 6.98 -5.47 7.61
CA LEU A 67 7.83 -4.29 7.48
C LEU A 67 7.21 -3.02 8.09
N ALA A 68 5.90 -2.86 7.96
CA ALA A 68 5.23 -1.68 8.50
C ALA A 68 3.73 -1.94 8.77
N ILE A 69 3.14 -1.15 9.67
CA ILE A 69 1.72 -1.21 10.00
C ILE A 69 1.14 0.18 10.20
N GLN A 70 -0.08 0.36 9.76
CA GLN A 70 -0.87 1.54 10.14
C GLN A 70 -1.33 1.39 11.59
N ASP A 71 -0.93 2.31 12.45
CA ASP A 71 -1.25 2.32 13.89
C ASP A 71 -2.17 3.47 14.31
N LYS A 72 -2.45 4.39 13.40
CA LYS A 72 -3.30 5.57 13.62
C LYS A 72 -4.30 5.76 12.49
N SER A 73 -5.50 6.23 12.82
CA SER A 73 -6.54 6.59 11.87
C SER A 73 -6.97 8.05 12.10
N PRO A 74 -7.11 8.89 11.03
CA PRO A 74 -6.65 8.66 9.66
C PRO A 74 -5.12 8.63 9.58
N SER A 75 -4.57 7.70 8.85
CA SER A 75 -3.12 7.53 8.77
C SER A 75 -2.48 8.49 7.77
N LYS A 76 -1.32 8.99 8.16
CA LYS A 76 -0.41 9.69 7.26
C LYS A 76 0.73 8.77 6.76
N GLY A 77 0.58 7.47 6.91
CA GLY A 77 1.55 6.44 6.57
C GLY A 77 1.63 5.35 7.62
N MET A 78 2.29 4.25 7.28
CA MET A 78 2.49 3.10 8.16
C MET A 78 3.73 3.30 9.02
N LEU A 79 3.66 2.93 10.29
CA LEU A 79 4.81 2.87 11.19
C LEU A 79 5.79 1.81 10.71
N LEU A 80 7.06 2.19 10.49
CA LEU A 80 8.13 1.26 10.13
C LEU A 80 8.53 0.43 11.36
N MET A 81 8.55 -0.89 11.22
CA MET A 81 8.82 -1.83 12.31
C MET A 81 10.32 -2.04 12.47
N LEU A 82 10.95 -1.29 13.38
CA LEU A 82 12.40 -1.25 13.57
C LEU A 82 12.93 -2.35 14.52
N ASP A 83 12.05 -2.94 15.32
CA ASP A 83 12.35 -3.90 16.38
C ASP A 83 12.05 -5.38 15.99
N TYR A 84 11.74 -5.63 14.72
CA TYR A 84 11.40 -6.97 14.23
C TYR A 84 12.62 -7.76 13.69
N GLY A 85 13.84 -7.34 14.02
CA GLY A 85 15.07 -8.03 13.59
C GLY A 85 15.39 -7.83 12.11
N ILE A 86 14.90 -6.74 11.53
CA ILE A 86 15.17 -6.34 10.15
C ILE A 86 16.05 -5.09 10.17
N PHE A 87 17.19 -5.16 9.49
CA PHE A 87 18.01 -3.98 9.23
C PHE A 87 17.63 -3.39 7.87
N TYR A 88 17.34 -2.09 7.87
CA TYR A 88 16.84 -1.37 6.71
C TYR A 88 17.92 -0.47 6.10
N GLU A 89 18.06 -0.54 4.79
CA GLU A 89 18.86 0.38 3.97
C GLU A 89 17.99 0.94 2.84
N PHE A 90 18.36 2.11 2.33
CA PHE A 90 17.53 2.85 1.38
C PHE A 90 18.39 3.36 0.23
N ILE A 91 18.02 3.02 -1.02
CA ILE A 91 18.68 3.54 -2.22
C ILE A 91 17.78 4.64 -2.78
N ASP A 92 18.33 5.86 -2.89
CA ASP A 92 17.59 6.97 -3.50
C ASP A 92 17.17 6.62 -4.93
N MET A 93 15.89 6.80 -5.24
CA MET A 93 15.35 6.40 -6.55
C MET A 93 15.97 7.14 -7.72
N LYS A 94 16.42 8.40 -7.53
CA LYS A 94 17.14 9.12 -8.57
C LYS A 94 18.48 8.45 -8.89
N GLY A 95 19.26 8.11 -7.85
CA GLY A 95 20.51 7.38 -8.02
C GLY A 95 20.31 5.98 -8.56
N TYR A 96 19.28 5.26 -8.08
CA TYR A 96 18.94 3.91 -8.53
C TYR A 96 18.71 3.85 -10.06
N LYS A 97 18.01 4.83 -10.63
CA LYS A 97 17.76 4.94 -12.07
C LYS A 97 19.03 5.24 -12.87
N GLU A 98 19.99 5.93 -12.27
CA GLU A 98 21.32 6.18 -12.84
C GLU A 98 22.26 4.97 -12.71
N GLY A 99 21.77 3.82 -12.21
CA GLY A 99 22.56 2.62 -11.98
C GLY A 99 23.39 2.64 -10.68
N LYS A 100 23.23 3.67 -9.84
CA LYS A 100 23.90 3.78 -8.56
C LYS A 100 23.13 2.96 -7.53
N GLN A 101 23.85 2.20 -6.73
CA GLN A 101 23.29 1.35 -5.66
C GLN A 101 23.81 1.77 -4.27
N ASP A 102 24.18 3.03 -4.13
CA ASP A 102 24.64 3.57 -2.84
C ASP A 102 23.46 3.61 -1.87
N ALA A 103 23.47 2.69 -0.92
CA ALA A 103 22.45 2.60 0.11
C ALA A 103 22.85 3.47 1.30
N ILE A 104 21.87 4.15 1.86
CA ILE A 104 21.97 4.92 3.10
C ILE A 104 21.19 4.25 4.21
N ASP A 105 21.56 4.49 5.44
CA ASP A 105 20.81 4.05 6.63
C ASP A 105 19.66 5.00 6.98
N LEU A 106 18.94 4.63 8.02
CA LEU A 106 17.73 5.35 8.47
C LEU A 106 18.04 6.80 8.93
N SER A 107 19.25 7.09 9.39
CA SER A 107 19.63 8.43 9.87
C SER A 107 19.76 9.46 8.75
N ALA A 108 20.00 9.01 7.52
CA ALA A 108 20.24 9.86 6.36
C ALA A 108 19.01 10.03 5.44
N VAL A 109 17.88 9.37 5.74
CA VAL A 109 16.67 9.49 4.92
C VAL A 109 16.01 10.86 5.05
N LYS A 110 15.25 11.25 4.04
CA LYS A 110 14.59 12.56 3.97
C LYS A 110 13.09 12.41 3.71
N LEU A 111 12.32 13.31 4.29
CA LEU A 111 10.87 13.39 4.03
C LEU A 111 10.58 13.59 2.55
N ASN A 112 9.49 12.97 2.10
CA ASN A 112 8.96 13.09 0.75
C ASN A 112 9.93 12.67 -0.37
N ARG A 113 10.98 11.93 -0.03
CA ARG A 113 11.91 11.38 -0.98
C ARG A 113 11.63 9.90 -1.20
N SER A 114 11.74 9.44 -2.43
CA SER A 114 11.44 8.06 -2.82
C SER A 114 12.70 7.20 -2.76
N TYR A 115 12.59 6.02 -2.17
CA TYR A 115 13.70 5.09 -1.98
C TYR A 115 13.30 3.68 -2.41
N ALA A 116 14.22 2.97 -3.04
CA ALA A 116 14.14 1.52 -3.16
C ALA A 116 14.56 0.91 -1.81
N LEU A 117 13.75 -0.02 -1.31
CA LEU A 117 13.94 -0.63 0.00
C LEU A 117 14.87 -1.83 -0.11
N VAL A 118 15.91 -1.83 0.73
CA VAL A 118 16.86 -2.92 0.92
C VAL A 118 16.77 -3.42 2.35
N ILE A 119 16.74 -4.72 2.55
CA ILE A 119 16.63 -5.34 3.88
C ILE A 119 17.70 -6.39 4.12
N THR A 120 18.13 -6.49 5.38
CA THR A 120 18.89 -7.61 5.90
C THR A 120 18.10 -8.22 7.05
N THR A 121 17.88 -9.53 7.04
CA THR A 121 17.05 -10.22 8.03
C THR A 121 17.83 -11.32 8.74
N ASN A 122 17.40 -11.65 9.95
CA ASN A 122 17.90 -12.80 10.69
C ASN A 122 17.54 -14.16 10.05
N GLY A 123 16.57 -14.16 9.09
CA GLY A 123 16.23 -15.32 8.28
C GLY A 123 17.19 -15.62 7.13
N GLY A 124 18.28 -14.84 6.99
CA GLY A 124 19.36 -15.10 6.02
C GLY A 124 19.33 -14.26 4.74
N LEU A 125 18.47 -13.25 4.65
CA LEU A 125 18.57 -12.28 3.57
C LEU A 125 19.64 -11.24 3.90
N TRP A 126 20.57 -11.04 2.98
CA TRP A 126 21.67 -10.08 3.12
C TRP A 126 21.56 -9.00 2.04
N ARG A 127 21.34 -7.74 2.45
CA ARG A 127 21.20 -6.58 1.58
C ARG A 127 20.28 -6.86 0.38
N TYR A 128 19.14 -7.48 0.67
CA TYR A 128 18.18 -7.93 -0.33
C TYR A 128 17.32 -6.75 -0.81
N LEU A 129 17.36 -6.47 -2.11
CA LEU A 129 16.50 -5.47 -2.74
C LEU A 129 15.11 -6.06 -2.93
N ILE A 130 14.16 -5.65 -2.11
CA ILE A 130 12.80 -6.21 -2.11
C ILE A 130 12.00 -5.83 -3.38
N GLY A 131 12.43 -4.76 -4.03
CA GLY A 131 11.82 -4.28 -5.27
C GLY A 131 10.67 -3.30 -5.06
N ASP A 132 10.36 -2.92 -3.83
CA ASP A 132 9.35 -1.91 -3.53
C ASP A 132 9.98 -0.52 -3.41
N VAL A 133 9.23 0.49 -3.84
CA VAL A 133 9.57 1.90 -3.69
C VAL A 133 8.72 2.48 -2.60
N ILE A 134 9.38 3.06 -1.61
CA ILE A 134 8.74 3.70 -0.46
C ILE A 134 9.06 5.19 -0.40
N GLN A 135 8.27 5.91 0.37
CA GLN A 135 8.51 7.31 0.72
C GLN A 135 8.28 7.52 2.20
N PHE A 136 9.17 8.26 2.85
CA PHE A 136 8.96 8.66 4.25
C PHE A 136 7.95 9.79 4.34
N THR A 137 6.94 9.58 5.17
CA THR A 137 5.88 10.57 5.51
C THR A 137 6.10 11.22 6.88
N SER A 138 6.93 10.59 7.73
CA SER A 138 7.41 11.12 9.02
C SER A 138 8.79 10.53 9.32
N LEU A 139 9.61 11.26 10.07
CA LEU A 139 10.91 10.81 10.58
C LEU A 139 10.90 10.59 12.10
N ASP A 140 9.85 11.03 12.78
CA ASP A 140 9.67 10.83 14.22
C ASP A 140 8.17 10.65 14.55
N PRO A 141 7.71 9.42 14.80
CA PRO A 141 8.37 8.16 14.45
C PRO A 141 8.51 7.98 12.93
N PHE A 142 9.38 7.07 12.50
CA PHE A 142 9.54 6.76 11.09
C PHE A 142 8.26 6.14 10.51
N ARG A 143 7.68 6.83 9.54
CA ARG A 143 6.48 6.36 8.82
C ARG A 143 6.72 6.38 7.33
N ILE A 144 6.21 5.36 6.67
CA ILE A 144 6.37 5.19 5.24
C ILE A 144 5.03 5.00 4.54
N ARG A 145 5.02 5.26 3.24
CA ARG A 145 4.00 4.77 2.32
C ARG A 145 4.66 4.06 1.14
N ILE A 146 3.97 3.09 0.58
CA ILE A 146 4.41 2.39 -0.62
C ILE A 146 3.97 3.20 -1.83
N LEU A 147 4.88 3.45 -2.77
CA LEU A 147 4.61 4.17 -4.02
C LEU A 147 4.40 3.22 -5.21
N GLY A 148 4.94 2.01 -5.12
CA GLY A 148 4.91 1.01 -6.17
C GLY A 148 6.14 0.13 -6.14
N ARG A 149 6.52 -0.40 -7.29
CA ARG A 149 7.70 -1.26 -7.43
C ARG A 149 8.75 -0.62 -8.34
N THR A 150 10.02 -0.96 -8.11
CA THR A 150 11.16 -0.45 -8.91
C THR A 150 11.07 -0.79 -10.40
N LYS A 151 10.36 -1.89 -10.74
CA LYS A 151 10.16 -2.37 -12.12
C LYS A 151 8.75 -2.10 -12.67
N SER A 152 7.85 -1.53 -11.87
CA SER A 152 6.45 -1.30 -12.27
C SER A 152 6.19 0.20 -12.36
N CYS A 153 6.87 0.85 -13.30
CA CYS A 153 6.59 2.22 -13.70
C CYS A 153 6.29 2.25 -15.20
N ILE A 154 5.32 3.04 -15.59
CA ILE A 154 5.06 3.36 -16.99
C ILE A 154 5.96 4.54 -17.33
N ASN A 155 6.94 4.32 -18.20
CA ASN A 155 7.78 5.39 -18.72
C ASN A 155 7.30 5.74 -20.13
N THR A 156 6.61 6.87 -20.25
CA THR A 156 6.13 7.37 -21.54
C THR A 156 6.58 8.82 -21.68
N PHE A 157 7.29 9.12 -22.75
CA PHE A 157 7.82 10.46 -23.06
C PHE A 157 8.76 11.04 -21.99
N GLY A 158 9.49 10.19 -21.25
CA GLY A 158 10.43 10.63 -20.21
C GLY A 158 9.79 10.93 -18.86
N GLU A 159 8.48 10.76 -18.72
CA GLU A 159 7.79 10.86 -17.44
C GLU A 159 7.45 9.46 -16.90
N GLU A 160 7.72 9.27 -15.61
CA GLU A 160 7.42 8.01 -14.93
C GLU A 160 6.14 8.11 -14.14
N LEU A 161 5.17 7.29 -14.53
CA LEU A 161 3.95 7.08 -13.75
C LEU A 161 4.13 5.85 -12.85
N MET A 162 4.19 6.12 -11.56
CA MET A 162 4.15 5.08 -10.53
C MET A 162 2.70 4.69 -10.23
N VAL A 163 2.48 3.50 -9.66
CA VAL A 163 1.14 2.98 -9.32
C VAL A 163 0.33 3.99 -8.49
N HIS A 164 0.94 4.68 -7.53
CA HIS A 164 0.24 5.67 -6.71
C HIS A 164 -0.29 6.89 -7.51
N ASN A 165 0.32 7.22 -8.64
CA ASN A 165 -0.19 8.30 -9.52
C ASN A 165 -1.48 7.87 -10.21
N THR A 166 -1.52 6.62 -10.71
CA THR A 166 -2.73 6.06 -11.33
C THR A 166 -3.85 5.87 -10.32
N ASP A 167 -3.55 5.34 -9.13
CA ASP A 167 -4.51 5.24 -8.02
C ASP A 167 -5.13 6.60 -7.68
N SER A 168 -4.29 7.64 -7.54
CA SER A 168 -4.76 8.99 -7.22
C SER A 168 -5.66 9.58 -8.31
N ALA A 169 -5.32 9.35 -9.58
CA ALA A 169 -6.11 9.81 -10.71
C ALA A 169 -7.46 9.09 -10.78
N ILE A 170 -7.47 7.78 -10.57
CA ILE A 170 -8.68 6.95 -10.54
C ILE A 170 -9.60 7.38 -9.39
N ASN A 171 -9.06 7.55 -8.17
CA ASN A 171 -9.84 8.01 -7.02
C ASN A 171 -10.56 9.34 -7.30
N LYS A 172 -9.81 10.34 -7.76
CA LYS A 172 -10.38 11.64 -8.11
C LYS A 172 -11.47 11.55 -9.18
N SER A 173 -11.29 10.65 -10.16
CA SER A 173 -12.28 10.42 -11.20
C SER A 173 -13.52 9.73 -10.63
N CYS A 174 -13.36 8.72 -9.80
CA CYS A 174 -14.46 8.03 -9.14
C CYS A 174 -15.27 8.96 -8.24
N GLU A 175 -14.61 9.80 -7.46
CA GLU A 175 -15.27 10.83 -6.65
C GLU A 175 -16.07 11.82 -7.52
N LYS A 176 -15.42 12.35 -8.58
CA LYS A 176 -16.06 13.33 -9.47
C LYS A 176 -17.30 12.79 -10.16
N TYR A 177 -17.26 11.54 -10.61
CA TYR A 177 -18.35 10.93 -11.39
C TYR A 177 -19.25 10.01 -10.54
N ASN A 178 -19.05 9.95 -9.23
CA ASN A 178 -19.76 9.08 -8.29
C ASN A 178 -19.86 7.62 -8.78
N CYS A 179 -18.72 7.09 -9.21
CA CYS A 179 -18.60 5.72 -9.70
C CYS A 179 -17.60 4.93 -8.86
N SER A 180 -17.56 3.62 -9.05
CA SER A 180 -16.59 2.73 -8.43
C SER A 180 -15.94 1.82 -9.47
N ILE A 181 -14.73 1.40 -9.21
CA ILE A 181 -13.95 0.49 -10.04
C ILE A 181 -13.77 -0.82 -9.29
N SER A 182 -13.98 -1.94 -9.97
CA SER A 182 -13.76 -3.27 -9.40
C SER A 182 -12.29 -3.65 -9.43
N ASP A 183 -11.62 -3.38 -10.54
CA ASP A 183 -10.20 -3.60 -10.77
C ASP A 183 -9.75 -2.81 -12.02
N TYR A 184 -8.45 -2.59 -12.19
CA TYR A 184 -7.94 -1.89 -13.36
C TYR A 184 -6.52 -2.31 -13.73
N THR A 185 -6.19 -2.11 -15.00
CA THR A 185 -4.84 -2.26 -15.53
C THR A 185 -4.51 -1.03 -16.37
N VAL A 186 -3.29 -0.54 -16.23
CA VAL A 186 -2.77 0.59 -17.00
C VAL A 186 -1.58 0.14 -17.85
N ALA A 187 -1.62 0.45 -19.14
CA ALA A 187 -0.54 0.18 -20.07
C ALA A 187 -0.35 1.38 -21.03
N PRO A 188 0.87 1.65 -21.50
CA PRO A 188 1.08 2.63 -22.54
C PRO A 188 0.50 2.12 -23.87
N ILE A 189 -0.09 3.02 -24.65
CA ILE A 189 -0.52 2.77 -26.03
C ILE A 189 0.42 3.61 -26.90
N PHE A 190 1.14 2.96 -27.82
CA PHE A 190 2.06 3.59 -28.79
C PHE A 190 1.43 3.65 -30.15
#